data_e8789245cef0a11ff063d1df00f53741
#
_entry.id   e8789245cef0a11ff063d1df00f53741
#
_cell.length_a   1.000
_cell.length_b   1.000
_cell.length_c   1.000
_cell.angle_alpha   90.00
_cell.angle_beta   90.00
_cell.angle_gamma   90.00
#
_symmetry.space_group_name_H-M   'P 1'
#
loop_
_entity.id
_entity.type
_entity.pdbx_description
1 polymer ?
#
loop_
_entity_poly.entity_id
_entity_poly.type
_entity_poly.pdbx_seq_one_letter_code
_entity_poly.pdbx_strand_id
1 'polypeptide(L)'
;MAVILTGKPVADALSADTARRAGALRQRGVSPRLVILRCGENEADGAYIRGAVKRGALCGVEVKLRALPADATAADVREAIREINGDGSVHGCLLLRPLPPHLRAEEDGICACLDPRKDVDGMTPASAAGVYTGHGQGFAPCTAQACVELLRYYGVEMAGKHAVVIGRSAVVGRPAAMLLLREDAAVTVCHSRTPDTAALTRQADIIITAAGVRSSLTAAHVCPGQTVVDVSVNGDGSALCGDADFAAVEPVVDAITPVPGGVGAVTSSVLMAHTVRAAELLTGEGRL
;
A
#
# COMPACT_ATOMS: atom_id res chain seq x y z
N MET A 1 -27.47 -6.58 5.93
CA MET A 1 -26.34 -5.68 6.32
C MET A 1 -25.05 -6.42 6.02
N ALA A 2 -24.16 -5.74 5.35
CA ALA A 2 -22.86 -6.29 4.97
C ALA A 2 -21.96 -6.56 6.19
N VAL A 3 -21.02 -7.48 6.05
CA VAL A 3 -19.89 -7.62 6.97
C VAL A 3 -18.96 -6.42 6.78
N ILE A 4 -18.68 -5.69 7.84
CA ILE A 4 -17.79 -4.54 7.79
C ILE A 4 -16.35 -4.99 7.95
N LEU A 5 -15.57 -4.89 6.87
CA LEU A 5 -14.19 -5.34 6.81
C LEU A 5 -13.26 -4.25 7.39
N THR A 6 -13.20 -4.15 8.73
CA THR A 6 -12.37 -3.13 9.39
C THR A 6 -10.88 -3.48 9.31
N GLY A 7 -10.03 -2.48 9.08
CA GLY A 7 -8.59 -2.69 8.96
C GLY A 7 -7.86 -2.93 10.28
N LYS A 8 -8.43 -2.54 11.43
CA LYS A 8 -7.73 -2.65 12.72
C LYS A 8 -7.34 -4.09 13.09
N PRO A 9 -8.23 -5.10 13.05
CA PRO A 9 -7.84 -6.47 13.35
C PRO A 9 -6.75 -7.01 12.42
N VAL A 10 -6.83 -6.66 11.13
CA VAL A 10 -5.82 -7.02 10.12
C VAL A 10 -4.47 -6.42 10.48
N ALA A 11 -4.45 -5.13 10.78
CA ALA A 11 -3.25 -4.41 11.17
C ALA A 11 -2.62 -4.96 12.46
N ASP A 12 -3.44 -5.36 13.42
CA ASP A 12 -2.98 -5.94 14.69
C ASP A 12 -2.38 -7.34 14.46
N ALA A 13 -3.01 -8.18 13.64
CA ALA A 13 -2.50 -9.52 13.30
C ALA A 13 -1.16 -9.44 12.53
N LEU A 14 -1.08 -8.58 11.50
CA LEU A 14 0.16 -8.33 10.75
C LEU A 14 1.27 -7.80 11.65
N SER A 15 0.94 -6.88 12.57
CA SER A 15 1.91 -6.31 13.49
C SER A 15 2.44 -7.34 14.47
N ALA A 16 1.61 -8.26 14.97
CA ALA A 16 2.02 -9.33 15.85
C ALA A 16 2.98 -10.30 15.18
N ASP A 17 2.69 -10.74 13.94
CA ASP A 17 3.61 -11.58 13.16
C ASP A 17 4.93 -10.84 12.86
N THR A 18 4.84 -9.59 12.44
CA THR A 18 6.01 -8.74 12.16
C THR A 18 6.90 -8.59 13.39
N ALA A 19 6.31 -8.35 14.57
CA ALA A 19 7.05 -8.23 15.82
C ALA A 19 7.76 -9.53 16.21
N ARG A 20 7.12 -10.69 16.00
CA ARG A 20 7.72 -12.00 16.22
C ARG A 20 8.96 -12.21 15.31
N ARG A 21 8.85 -11.91 14.02
CA ARG A 21 9.94 -12.01 13.03
C ARG A 21 11.07 -11.03 13.33
N ALA A 22 10.75 -9.78 13.67
CA ALA A 22 11.74 -8.79 14.10
C ALA A 22 12.47 -9.24 15.38
N GLY A 23 11.76 -9.87 16.30
CA GLY A 23 12.36 -10.47 17.50
C GLY A 23 13.38 -11.55 17.19
N ALA A 24 13.09 -12.45 16.24
CA ALA A 24 14.02 -13.48 15.79
C ALA A 24 15.28 -12.88 15.13
N LEU A 25 15.13 -11.84 14.29
CA LEU A 25 16.26 -11.10 13.70
C LEU A 25 17.15 -10.45 14.77
N ARG A 26 16.55 -9.83 15.81
CA ARG A 26 17.31 -9.20 16.90
C ARG A 26 18.14 -10.19 17.71
N GLN A 27 17.62 -11.41 17.97
CA GLN A 27 18.38 -12.45 18.63
C GLN A 27 19.66 -12.83 17.87
N ARG A 28 19.73 -12.52 16.58
CA ARG A 28 20.86 -12.74 15.68
C ARG A 28 21.66 -11.47 15.40
N GLY A 29 21.39 -10.38 16.15
CA GLY A 29 22.10 -9.12 16.04
C GLY A 29 21.59 -8.18 14.94
N VAL A 30 20.48 -8.51 14.27
CA VAL A 30 19.90 -7.67 13.21
C VAL A 30 18.71 -6.90 13.76
N SER A 31 18.79 -5.56 13.77
CA SER A 31 17.69 -4.66 14.17
C SER A 31 17.03 -4.07 12.92
N PRO A 32 15.83 -4.51 12.51
CA PRO A 32 15.16 -3.95 11.34
C PRO A 32 15.00 -2.44 11.46
N ARG A 33 15.42 -1.70 10.41
CA ARG A 33 15.39 -0.24 10.39
C ARG A 33 14.80 0.27 9.08
N LEU A 34 13.82 1.18 9.23
CA LEU A 34 13.20 1.94 8.15
C LEU A 34 13.71 3.39 8.19
N VAL A 35 14.14 3.92 7.07
CA VAL A 35 14.35 5.36 6.90
C VAL A 35 13.19 5.95 6.12
N ILE A 36 12.56 6.98 6.67
CA ILE A 36 11.60 7.82 5.96
C ILE A 36 12.37 9.03 5.44
N LEU A 37 12.50 9.15 4.12
CA LEU A 37 13.13 10.28 3.44
C LEU A 37 12.07 11.29 3.04
N ARG A 38 12.23 12.54 3.48
CA ARG A 38 11.30 13.65 3.21
C ARG A 38 12.04 14.85 2.64
N CYS A 39 11.46 15.50 1.64
CA CYS A 39 11.92 16.80 1.12
C CYS A 39 10.93 17.90 1.51
N GLY A 40 11.39 18.88 2.27
CA GLY A 40 10.54 19.94 2.80
C GLY A 40 9.66 19.51 3.97
N GLU A 41 8.70 20.35 4.31
CA GLU A 41 7.70 20.09 5.35
C GLU A 41 6.29 20.18 4.78
N ASN A 42 5.47 19.16 5.10
CA ASN A 42 4.05 19.11 4.78
C ASN A 42 3.32 18.62 6.05
N GLU A 43 2.25 19.29 6.44
CA GLU A 43 1.48 18.92 7.63
C GLU A 43 0.90 17.50 7.54
N ALA A 44 0.47 17.08 6.35
CA ALA A 44 -0.03 15.74 6.12
C ALA A 44 1.03 14.67 6.39
N ASP A 45 2.30 14.93 6.05
CA ASP A 45 3.42 14.02 6.28
C ASP A 45 3.66 13.78 7.77
N GLY A 46 3.47 14.82 8.59
CA GLY A 46 3.66 14.73 10.04
C GLY A 46 2.77 13.69 10.70
N ALA A 47 1.50 13.61 10.32
CA ALA A 47 0.57 12.61 10.84
C ALA A 47 0.97 11.20 10.40
N TYR A 48 1.34 11.03 9.12
CA TYR A 48 1.79 9.76 8.58
C TYR A 48 3.09 9.27 9.26
N ILE A 49 4.09 10.14 9.41
CA ILE A 49 5.36 9.81 10.08
C ILE A 49 5.11 9.37 11.53
N ARG A 50 4.29 10.11 12.29
CA ARG A 50 3.94 9.72 13.67
C ARG A 50 3.26 8.35 13.72
N GLY A 51 2.37 8.08 12.77
CA GLY A 51 1.72 6.77 12.63
C GLY A 51 2.73 5.66 12.35
N ALA A 52 3.66 5.88 11.43
CA ALA A 52 4.72 4.94 11.09
C ALA A 52 5.67 4.67 12.28
N VAL A 53 6.09 5.71 13.01
CA VAL A 53 6.92 5.56 14.21
C VAL A 53 6.20 4.74 15.29
N LYS A 54 4.93 5.05 15.55
CA LYS A 54 4.12 4.28 16.51
C LYS A 54 3.98 2.81 16.10
N ARG A 55 3.71 2.55 14.81
CA ARG A 55 3.60 1.20 14.28
C ARG A 55 4.95 0.47 14.31
N GLY A 56 6.04 1.15 13.96
CA GLY A 56 7.39 0.62 14.05
C GLY A 56 7.74 0.13 15.47
N ALA A 57 7.42 0.93 16.49
CA ALA A 57 7.63 0.56 17.88
C ALA A 57 6.86 -0.72 18.26
N LEU A 58 5.61 -0.89 17.79
CA LEU A 58 4.82 -2.10 18.03
C LEU A 58 5.40 -3.32 17.29
N CYS A 59 5.92 -3.13 16.09
CA CYS A 59 6.47 -4.21 15.25
C CYS A 59 7.95 -4.50 15.53
N GLY A 60 8.59 -3.69 16.38
CA GLY A 60 10.01 -3.84 16.64
C GLY A 60 10.91 -3.36 15.49
N VAL A 61 10.46 -2.41 14.70
CA VAL A 61 11.21 -1.75 13.63
C VAL A 61 11.63 -0.37 14.10
N GLU A 62 12.92 -0.05 14.01
CA GLU A 62 13.42 1.29 14.25
C GLU A 62 13.05 2.19 13.05
N VAL A 63 12.34 3.28 13.29
CA VAL A 63 11.95 4.23 12.24
C VAL A 63 12.74 5.52 12.42
N LYS A 64 13.52 5.90 11.40
CA LYS A 64 14.30 7.15 11.38
C LYS A 64 13.77 8.09 10.31
N LEU A 65 13.63 9.36 10.65
CA LEU A 65 13.34 10.41 9.70
C LEU A 65 14.65 11.02 9.18
N ARG A 66 14.81 11.07 7.87
CA ARG A 66 15.80 11.88 7.18
C ARG A 66 15.07 12.99 6.42
N ALA A 67 15.17 14.20 6.92
CA ALA A 67 14.58 15.37 6.30
C ALA A 67 15.63 16.11 5.48
N LEU A 68 15.30 16.42 4.24
CA LEU A 68 16.02 17.36 3.39
C LEU A 68 15.28 18.71 3.36
N PRO A 69 15.98 19.80 3.13
CA PRO A 69 15.35 21.12 3.02
C PRO A 69 14.37 21.17 1.82
N ALA A 70 13.45 22.14 1.85
CA ALA A 70 12.41 22.26 0.82
C ALA A 70 12.96 22.64 -0.56
N ASP A 71 14.13 23.26 -0.60
CA ASP A 71 14.86 23.67 -1.79
C ASP A 71 15.94 22.64 -2.22
N ALA A 72 15.96 21.45 -1.60
CA ALA A 72 16.89 20.38 -1.97
C ALA A 72 16.81 20.08 -3.47
N THR A 73 17.96 19.93 -4.09
CA THR A 73 18.05 19.58 -5.52
C THR A 73 17.83 18.08 -5.75
N ALA A 74 17.57 17.70 -6.99
CA ALA A 74 17.50 16.28 -7.36
C ALA A 74 18.83 15.54 -7.06
N ALA A 75 19.96 16.21 -7.13
CA ALA A 75 21.26 15.67 -6.77
C ALA A 75 21.34 15.34 -5.27
N ASP A 76 20.85 16.23 -4.40
CA ASP A 76 20.82 16.03 -2.96
C ASP A 76 19.94 14.83 -2.57
N VAL A 77 18.78 14.69 -3.22
CA VAL A 77 17.88 13.55 -2.97
C VAL A 77 18.51 12.25 -3.42
N ARG A 78 19.13 12.23 -4.60
CA ARG A 78 19.86 11.04 -5.11
C ARG A 78 21.05 10.68 -4.22
N GLU A 79 21.77 11.68 -3.67
CA GLU A 79 22.86 11.42 -2.73
C GLU A 79 22.32 10.79 -1.45
N ALA A 80 21.25 11.36 -0.88
CA ALA A 80 20.61 10.78 0.30
C ALA A 80 20.16 9.31 0.06
N ILE A 81 19.63 9.01 -1.12
CA ILE A 81 19.27 7.64 -1.50
C ILE A 81 20.52 6.76 -1.62
N ARG A 82 21.62 7.25 -2.21
CA ARG A 82 22.88 6.49 -2.32
C ARG A 82 23.46 6.12 -0.95
N GLU A 83 23.44 7.07 -0.01
CA GLU A 83 23.87 6.80 1.37
C GLU A 83 22.99 5.76 2.05
N ILE A 84 21.64 5.84 1.88
CA ILE A 84 20.71 4.84 2.38
C ILE A 84 20.99 3.46 1.76
N ASN A 85 21.24 3.41 0.44
CA ASN A 85 21.59 2.16 -0.25
C ASN A 85 22.87 1.54 0.31
N GLY A 86 23.89 2.36 0.59
CA GLY A 86 25.19 1.92 1.12
C GLY A 86 25.18 1.57 2.61
N ASP A 87 24.22 2.03 3.38
CA ASP A 87 24.13 1.74 4.82
C ASP A 87 23.55 0.34 5.06
N GLY A 88 24.40 -0.62 5.42
CA GLY A 88 23.99 -1.99 5.76
C GLY A 88 23.10 -2.10 6.99
N SER A 89 22.98 -1.06 7.80
CA SER A 89 22.08 -1.02 8.96
C SER A 89 20.65 -0.57 8.61
N VAL A 90 20.43 -0.07 7.38
CA VAL A 90 19.12 0.35 6.87
C VAL A 90 18.55 -0.76 5.98
N HIS A 91 17.36 -1.24 6.31
CA HIS A 91 16.70 -2.34 5.63
C HIS A 91 15.54 -1.91 4.74
N GLY A 92 14.94 -0.74 5.01
CA GLY A 92 13.88 -0.18 4.19
C GLY A 92 14.00 1.34 4.05
N CYS A 93 13.55 1.85 2.91
CA CYS A 93 13.41 3.28 2.65
C CYS A 93 12.00 3.58 2.15
N LEU A 94 11.38 4.61 2.73
CA LEU A 94 10.15 5.22 2.25
C LEU A 94 10.46 6.65 1.84
N LEU A 95 10.42 6.95 0.57
CA LEU A 95 10.45 8.33 0.08
C LEU A 95 9.04 8.90 0.08
N LEU A 96 8.81 9.95 0.87
CA LEU A 96 7.50 10.62 0.90
C LEU A 96 7.25 11.36 -0.42
N ARG A 97 6.11 11.07 -1.02
CA ARG A 97 5.66 11.62 -2.31
C ARG A 97 4.27 12.23 -2.20
N PRO A 98 3.90 13.20 -3.03
CA PRO A 98 4.69 13.73 -4.16
C PRO A 98 5.87 14.58 -3.68
N LEU A 99 6.96 14.56 -4.45
CA LEU A 99 8.10 15.45 -4.22
C LEU A 99 7.69 16.93 -4.45
N PRO A 100 8.46 17.89 -3.90
CA PRO A 100 8.25 19.32 -4.17
C PRO A 100 8.11 19.62 -5.67
N PRO A 101 7.35 20.65 -6.07
CA PRO A 101 7.00 20.91 -7.47
C PRO A 101 8.20 20.97 -8.44
N HIS A 102 9.34 21.51 -7.99
CA HIS A 102 10.56 21.64 -8.78
C HIS A 102 11.26 20.30 -9.04
N LEU A 103 10.96 19.24 -8.28
CA LEU A 103 11.53 17.89 -8.42
C LEU A 103 10.59 16.91 -9.15
N ARG A 104 9.33 17.27 -9.39
CA ARG A 104 8.33 16.34 -9.96
C ARG A 104 8.71 15.78 -11.32
N ALA A 105 9.36 16.57 -12.17
CA ALA A 105 9.81 16.13 -13.48
C ALA A 105 10.91 15.05 -13.40
N GLU A 106 11.64 15.00 -12.27
CA GLU A 106 12.72 14.04 -12.03
C GLU A 106 12.33 12.91 -11.06
N GLU A 107 11.10 12.90 -10.54
CA GLU A 107 10.65 11.99 -9.49
C GLU A 107 10.89 10.52 -9.87
N ASP A 108 10.53 10.11 -11.08
CA ASP A 108 10.74 8.74 -11.56
C ASP A 108 12.23 8.37 -11.57
N GLY A 109 13.09 9.28 -12.04
CA GLY A 109 14.53 9.09 -12.05
C GLY A 109 15.18 9.08 -10.66
N ILE A 110 14.62 9.83 -9.72
CA ILE A 110 15.01 9.82 -8.31
C ILE A 110 14.61 8.48 -7.66
N CYS A 111 13.35 8.07 -7.84
CA CYS A 111 12.85 6.80 -7.31
C CYS A 111 13.66 5.60 -7.83
N ALA A 112 14.05 5.61 -9.10
CA ALA A 112 14.84 4.55 -9.72
C ALA A 112 16.25 4.38 -9.11
N CYS A 113 16.75 5.36 -8.34
CA CYS A 113 18.05 5.27 -7.65
C CYS A 113 18.01 4.40 -6.39
N LEU A 114 16.82 4.10 -5.83
CA LEU A 114 16.70 3.28 -4.64
C LEU A 114 16.97 1.81 -4.97
N ASP A 115 17.75 1.14 -4.10
CA ASP A 115 17.94 -0.31 -4.17
C ASP A 115 16.56 -1.00 -3.99
N PRO A 116 16.10 -1.79 -4.98
CA PRO A 116 14.79 -2.44 -4.90
C PRO A 116 14.65 -3.36 -3.68
N ARG A 117 15.73 -3.87 -3.12
CA ARG A 117 15.71 -4.66 -1.88
C ARG A 117 15.37 -3.83 -0.64
N LYS A 118 15.52 -2.50 -0.72
CA LYS A 118 15.17 -1.53 0.32
C LYS A 118 13.92 -0.71 -0.02
N ASP A 119 13.34 -0.91 -1.20
CA ASP A 119 12.14 -0.24 -1.68
C ASP A 119 10.88 -0.88 -1.09
N VAL A 120 10.66 -0.64 0.20
CA VAL A 120 9.56 -1.26 0.97
C VAL A 120 8.17 -0.70 0.69
N ASP A 121 8.07 0.33 -0.15
CA ASP A 121 6.79 0.91 -0.62
C ASP A 121 6.55 0.69 -2.12
N GLY A 122 7.44 -0.07 -2.79
CA GLY A 122 7.23 -0.51 -4.16
C GLY A 122 7.21 0.60 -5.21
N MET A 123 8.02 1.64 -5.03
CA MET A 123 8.03 2.81 -5.92
C MET A 123 8.99 2.69 -7.10
N THR A 124 9.95 1.76 -7.06
CA THR A 124 10.96 1.61 -8.11
C THR A 124 10.42 0.83 -9.31
N PRO A 125 10.97 1.06 -10.51
CA PRO A 125 10.66 0.24 -11.69
C PRO A 125 10.95 -1.26 -11.48
N ALA A 126 11.97 -1.60 -10.69
CA ALA A 126 12.31 -2.99 -10.39
C ALA A 126 11.24 -3.65 -9.50
N SER A 127 10.73 -2.95 -8.49
CA SER A 127 9.60 -3.42 -7.68
C SER A 127 8.34 -3.59 -8.53
N ALA A 128 8.04 -2.64 -9.43
CA ALA A 128 6.91 -2.75 -10.33
C ALA A 128 7.05 -3.97 -11.28
N ALA A 129 8.25 -4.23 -11.80
CA ALA A 129 8.52 -5.42 -12.60
C ALA A 129 8.32 -6.71 -11.78
N GLY A 130 8.77 -6.74 -10.52
CA GLY A 130 8.56 -7.86 -9.60
C GLY A 130 7.07 -8.12 -9.33
N VAL A 131 6.27 -7.07 -9.13
CA VAL A 131 4.81 -7.19 -9.00
C VAL A 131 4.18 -7.76 -10.27
N TYR A 132 4.57 -7.28 -11.43
CA TYR A 132 4.05 -7.73 -12.72
C TYR A 132 4.41 -9.19 -13.02
N THR A 133 5.66 -9.59 -12.82
CA THR A 133 6.14 -10.94 -13.14
C THR A 133 5.80 -11.98 -12.07
N GLY A 134 5.44 -11.54 -10.87
CA GLY A 134 5.19 -12.43 -9.73
C GLY A 134 6.45 -12.92 -9.02
N HIS A 135 7.62 -12.59 -9.53
CA HIS A 135 8.92 -12.94 -8.96
C HIS A 135 9.94 -11.84 -9.25
N GLY A 136 11.04 -11.82 -8.51
CA GLY A 136 12.07 -10.79 -8.65
C GLY A 136 12.33 -10.04 -7.36
N GLN A 137 12.99 -8.88 -7.48
CA GLN A 137 13.35 -8.04 -6.34
C GLN A 137 12.31 -6.96 -6.09
N GLY A 138 12.29 -6.46 -4.86
CA GLY A 138 11.41 -5.37 -4.43
C GLY A 138 10.11 -5.83 -3.79
N PHE A 139 9.22 -4.89 -3.57
CA PHE A 139 7.97 -5.08 -2.84
C PHE A 139 6.80 -4.48 -3.62
N ALA A 140 5.61 -4.97 -3.37
CA ALA A 140 4.40 -4.33 -3.87
C ALA A 140 4.14 -3.01 -3.12
N PRO A 141 3.49 -2.01 -3.74
CA PRO A 141 3.03 -0.82 -3.03
C PRO A 141 2.16 -1.21 -1.83
N CYS A 142 2.46 -0.61 -0.66
CA CYS A 142 1.84 -0.99 0.60
C CYS A 142 0.32 -0.94 0.58
N THR A 143 -0.26 0.03 -0.11
CA THR A 143 -1.73 0.17 -0.21
C THR A 143 -2.35 -0.95 -1.04
N ALA A 144 -1.74 -1.34 -2.14
CA ALA A 144 -2.21 -2.46 -2.97
C ALA A 144 -2.09 -3.79 -2.22
N GLN A 145 -0.97 -4.02 -1.53
CA GLN A 145 -0.79 -5.19 -0.66
C GLN A 145 -1.81 -5.24 0.47
N ALA A 146 -2.12 -4.09 1.09
CA ALA A 146 -3.09 -4.00 2.18
C ALA A 146 -4.50 -4.46 1.76
N CYS A 147 -4.89 -4.26 0.50
CA CYS A 147 -6.16 -4.79 -0.02
C CYS A 147 -6.19 -6.31 0.02
N VAL A 148 -5.12 -6.96 -0.45
CA VAL A 148 -5.01 -8.42 -0.47
C VAL A 148 -4.91 -8.99 0.94
N GLU A 149 -4.11 -8.37 1.83
CA GLU A 149 -4.01 -8.79 3.24
C GLU A 149 -5.36 -8.72 3.96
N LEU A 150 -6.16 -7.70 3.65
CA LEU A 150 -7.50 -7.54 4.20
C LEU A 150 -8.43 -8.66 3.70
N LEU A 151 -8.45 -8.94 2.40
CA LEU A 151 -9.25 -10.02 1.83
C LEU A 151 -8.85 -11.37 2.43
N ARG A 152 -7.55 -11.66 2.53
CA ARG A 152 -7.03 -12.91 3.14
C ARG A 152 -7.45 -13.05 4.60
N TYR A 153 -7.30 -11.99 5.39
CA TYR A 153 -7.64 -12.02 6.82
C TYR A 153 -9.11 -12.36 7.06
N TYR A 154 -10.00 -11.83 6.24
CA TYR A 154 -11.43 -12.09 6.33
C TYR A 154 -11.88 -13.36 5.62
N GLY A 155 -10.94 -14.13 5.07
CA GLY A 155 -11.25 -15.39 4.39
C GLY A 155 -12.02 -15.23 3.08
N VAL A 156 -11.90 -14.07 2.43
CA VAL A 156 -12.50 -13.84 1.12
C VAL A 156 -11.73 -14.66 0.10
N GLU A 157 -12.39 -15.65 -0.49
CA GLU A 157 -11.81 -16.48 -1.55
C GLU A 157 -11.55 -15.62 -2.79
N MET A 158 -10.32 -15.66 -3.31
CA MET A 158 -9.93 -14.91 -4.51
C MET A 158 -9.73 -15.84 -5.71
N ALA A 159 -9.29 -17.08 -5.46
CA ALA A 159 -9.03 -18.05 -6.52
C ALA A 159 -10.30 -18.39 -7.30
N GLY A 160 -10.23 -18.26 -8.63
CA GLY A 160 -11.35 -18.49 -9.55
C GLY A 160 -12.44 -17.41 -9.53
N LYS A 161 -12.29 -16.36 -8.71
CA LYS A 161 -13.26 -15.26 -8.61
C LYS A 161 -12.98 -14.17 -9.64
N HIS A 162 -14.05 -13.49 -10.06
CA HIS A 162 -13.94 -12.32 -10.91
C HIS A 162 -13.76 -11.06 -10.04
N ALA A 163 -12.61 -10.40 -10.16
CA ALA A 163 -12.32 -9.17 -9.48
C ALA A 163 -12.34 -7.98 -10.47
N VAL A 164 -13.01 -6.91 -10.10
CA VAL A 164 -12.98 -5.63 -10.85
C VAL A 164 -12.24 -4.59 -10.03
N VAL A 165 -11.19 -4.01 -10.63
CA VAL A 165 -10.42 -2.91 -10.05
C VAL A 165 -10.79 -1.61 -10.75
N ILE A 166 -11.36 -0.65 -10.04
CA ILE A 166 -11.70 0.68 -10.55
C ILE A 166 -10.55 1.64 -10.21
N GLY A 167 -9.79 2.02 -11.22
CA GLY A 167 -8.57 2.82 -11.10
C GLY A 167 -7.37 2.11 -11.70
N ARG A 168 -6.43 2.88 -12.27
CA ARG A 168 -5.24 2.33 -12.96
C ARG A 168 -3.96 3.08 -12.61
N SER A 169 -3.88 3.64 -11.40
CA SER A 169 -2.66 4.28 -10.91
C SER A 169 -1.54 3.25 -10.78
N ALA A 170 -0.30 3.72 -10.90
CA ALA A 170 0.88 2.88 -10.69
C ALA A 170 1.06 2.47 -9.22
N VAL A 171 0.43 3.22 -8.29
CA VAL A 171 0.60 3.01 -6.85
C VAL A 171 -0.46 2.08 -6.26
N VAL A 172 -1.68 2.03 -6.83
CA VAL A 172 -2.78 1.23 -6.26
C VAL A 172 -3.42 0.31 -7.30
N GLY A 173 -4.06 0.86 -8.34
CA GLY A 173 -4.94 0.07 -9.20
C GLY A 173 -4.21 -1.02 -9.98
N ARG A 174 -3.12 -0.68 -10.69
CA ARG A 174 -2.33 -1.67 -11.43
C ARG A 174 -1.71 -2.72 -10.51
N PRO A 175 -1.00 -2.36 -9.42
CA PRO A 175 -0.44 -3.37 -8.54
C PRO A 175 -1.51 -4.22 -7.84
N ALA A 176 -2.65 -3.67 -7.43
CA ALA A 176 -3.74 -4.46 -6.87
C ALA A 176 -4.27 -5.50 -7.87
N ALA A 177 -4.43 -5.13 -9.14
CA ALA A 177 -4.82 -6.06 -10.20
C ALA A 177 -3.81 -7.21 -10.37
N MET A 178 -2.51 -6.91 -10.35
CA MET A 178 -1.46 -7.93 -10.45
C MET A 178 -1.41 -8.83 -9.22
N LEU A 179 -1.62 -8.27 -8.03
CA LEU A 179 -1.67 -9.05 -6.80
C LEU A 179 -2.88 -9.99 -6.77
N LEU A 180 -4.06 -9.54 -7.23
CA LEU A 180 -5.24 -10.40 -7.37
C LEU A 180 -5.04 -11.53 -8.39
N LEU A 181 -4.36 -11.24 -9.52
CA LEU A 181 -3.96 -12.26 -10.49
C LEU A 181 -3.06 -13.33 -9.86
N ARG A 182 -2.18 -12.95 -8.94
CA ARG A 182 -1.32 -13.89 -8.18
C ARG A 182 -2.09 -14.72 -7.16
N GLU A 183 -3.28 -14.30 -6.79
CA GLU A 183 -4.24 -15.06 -5.98
C GLU A 183 -5.21 -15.87 -6.86
N ASP A 184 -4.87 -16.10 -8.12
CA ASP A 184 -5.64 -16.87 -9.10
C ASP A 184 -7.03 -16.27 -9.42
N ALA A 185 -7.22 -14.96 -9.21
CA ALA A 185 -8.45 -14.26 -9.62
C ALA A 185 -8.43 -13.90 -11.11
N ALA A 186 -9.59 -13.91 -11.76
CA ALA A 186 -9.78 -13.25 -13.06
C ALA A 186 -9.99 -11.76 -12.84
N VAL A 187 -9.20 -10.89 -13.49
CA VAL A 187 -9.19 -9.46 -13.18
C VAL A 187 -9.59 -8.58 -14.36
N THR A 188 -10.55 -7.69 -14.12
CA THR A 188 -10.91 -6.60 -15.04
C THR A 188 -10.49 -5.27 -14.44
N VAL A 189 -9.82 -4.41 -15.22
CA VAL A 189 -9.43 -3.05 -14.78
C VAL A 189 -10.30 -2.01 -15.49
N CYS A 190 -11.04 -1.23 -14.71
CA CYS A 190 -11.85 -0.11 -15.18
C CYS A 190 -11.18 1.24 -14.88
N HIS A 191 -11.52 2.24 -15.68
CA HIS A 191 -10.97 3.59 -15.53
C HIS A 191 -11.93 4.63 -16.13
N SER A 192 -11.61 5.91 -16.05
CA SER A 192 -12.44 7.04 -16.52
C SER A 192 -12.86 6.99 -18.01
N ARG A 193 -12.28 6.10 -18.81
CA ARG A 193 -12.66 5.89 -20.22
C ARG A 193 -13.38 4.56 -20.45
N THR A 194 -13.70 3.81 -19.40
CA THR A 194 -14.51 2.59 -19.49
C THR A 194 -15.98 2.99 -19.68
N PRO A 195 -16.63 2.56 -20.77
CA PRO A 195 -17.96 3.10 -21.12
C PRO A 195 -19.06 2.80 -20.09
N ASP A 196 -19.09 1.57 -19.58
CA ASP A 196 -20.09 1.12 -18.60
C ASP A 196 -19.41 0.31 -17.49
N THR A 197 -18.86 1.04 -16.50
CA THR A 197 -18.23 0.45 -15.33
C THR A 197 -19.25 -0.35 -14.52
N ALA A 198 -20.50 0.12 -14.45
CA ALA A 198 -21.55 -0.56 -13.68
C ALA A 198 -21.90 -1.94 -14.23
N ALA A 199 -21.92 -2.13 -15.55
CA ALA A 199 -22.14 -3.43 -16.14
C ALA A 199 -21.02 -4.44 -15.80
N LEU A 200 -19.77 -3.98 -15.70
CA LEU A 200 -18.63 -4.80 -15.34
C LEU A 200 -18.61 -5.12 -13.84
N THR A 201 -18.83 -4.12 -12.99
CA THR A 201 -18.81 -4.33 -11.53
C THR A 201 -19.94 -5.22 -11.04
N ARG A 202 -21.13 -5.17 -11.64
CA ARG A 202 -22.23 -6.08 -11.29
C ARG A 202 -21.95 -7.55 -11.60
N GLN A 203 -20.95 -7.86 -12.43
CA GLN A 203 -20.53 -9.24 -12.73
C GLN A 203 -19.36 -9.71 -11.86
N ALA A 204 -18.83 -8.85 -11.00
CA ALA A 204 -17.69 -9.17 -10.15
C ALA A 204 -18.13 -9.88 -8.86
N ASP A 205 -17.26 -10.73 -8.33
CA ASP A 205 -17.33 -11.22 -6.94
C ASP A 205 -16.67 -10.23 -5.99
N ILE A 206 -15.57 -9.59 -6.44
CA ILE A 206 -14.75 -8.66 -5.66
C ILE A 206 -14.62 -7.34 -6.44
N ILE A 207 -14.84 -6.23 -5.76
CA ILE A 207 -14.64 -4.90 -6.32
C ILE A 207 -13.60 -4.16 -5.48
N ILE A 208 -12.51 -3.71 -6.10
CA ILE A 208 -11.57 -2.77 -5.48
C ILE A 208 -11.77 -1.41 -6.13
N THR A 209 -12.19 -0.40 -5.35
CA THR A 209 -12.32 0.97 -5.85
C THR A 209 -11.16 1.84 -5.38
N ALA A 210 -10.44 2.40 -6.35
CA ALA A 210 -9.22 3.21 -6.19
C ALA A 210 -9.14 4.33 -7.26
N ALA A 211 -10.29 4.96 -7.54
CA ALA A 211 -10.41 6.02 -8.53
C ALA A 211 -10.06 7.41 -7.97
N GLY A 212 -10.16 7.60 -6.65
CA GLY A 212 -9.99 8.90 -6.00
C GLY A 212 -11.16 9.86 -6.32
N VAL A 213 -12.36 9.34 -6.54
CA VAL A 213 -13.55 10.11 -6.90
C VAL A 213 -14.69 9.73 -5.97
N ARG A 214 -15.06 10.66 -5.09
CA ARG A 214 -16.14 10.48 -4.13
C ARG A 214 -17.42 9.98 -4.79
N SER A 215 -18.05 8.99 -4.19
CA SER A 215 -19.32 8.40 -4.63
C SER A 215 -19.33 7.91 -6.09
N SER A 216 -18.17 7.51 -6.61
CA SER A 216 -18.07 6.92 -7.95
C SER A 216 -18.59 5.47 -8.01
N LEU A 217 -18.65 4.77 -6.86
CA LEU A 217 -19.30 3.48 -6.70
C LEU A 217 -20.60 3.64 -5.93
N THR A 218 -21.73 3.37 -6.56
CA THR A 218 -23.08 3.54 -6.00
C THR A 218 -23.84 2.22 -6.01
N ALA A 219 -25.05 2.17 -5.45
CA ALA A 219 -25.93 0.99 -5.51
C ALA A 219 -26.18 0.47 -6.94
N ALA A 220 -26.12 1.32 -7.97
CA ALA A 220 -26.25 0.90 -9.36
C ALA A 220 -25.07 0.06 -9.88
N HIS A 221 -23.94 0.08 -9.18
CA HIS A 221 -22.72 -0.60 -9.54
C HIS A 221 -22.56 -1.98 -8.86
N VAL A 222 -23.41 -2.32 -7.91
CA VAL A 222 -23.21 -3.50 -7.06
C VAL A 222 -24.42 -4.43 -7.06
N CYS A 223 -24.18 -5.68 -6.65
CA CYS A 223 -25.20 -6.72 -6.48
C CYS A 223 -24.98 -7.47 -5.16
N PRO A 224 -25.98 -8.21 -4.64
CA PRO A 224 -25.77 -9.15 -3.54
C PRO A 224 -24.68 -10.18 -3.85
N GLY A 225 -23.99 -10.66 -2.82
CA GLY A 225 -22.91 -11.64 -2.95
C GLY A 225 -21.52 -11.03 -3.15
N GLN A 226 -21.40 -9.73 -3.32
CA GLN A 226 -20.13 -9.05 -3.62
C GLN A 226 -19.38 -8.59 -2.38
N THR A 227 -18.05 -8.57 -2.50
CA THR A 227 -17.15 -7.93 -1.54
C THR A 227 -16.57 -6.65 -2.13
N VAL A 228 -16.71 -5.53 -1.41
CA VAL A 228 -16.20 -4.21 -1.83
C VAL A 228 -15.04 -3.76 -0.94
N VAL A 229 -13.90 -3.47 -1.55
CA VAL A 229 -12.73 -2.89 -0.91
C VAL A 229 -12.54 -1.46 -1.40
N ASP A 230 -12.88 -0.49 -0.56
CA ASP A 230 -12.69 0.93 -0.85
C ASP A 230 -11.33 1.40 -0.33
N VAL A 231 -10.48 1.83 -1.25
CA VAL A 231 -9.09 2.21 -0.96
C VAL A 231 -8.91 3.71 -0.84
N SER A 232 -9.77 4.45 -1.52
CA SER A 232 -9.62 5.90 -1.66
C SER A 232 -9.98 6.64 -0.38
N VAL A 233 -9.30 7.76 -0.17
CA VAL A 233 -9.62 8.71 0.90
C VAL A 233 -9.88 10.06 0.25
N ASN A 234 -11.11 10.48 0.27
CA ASN A 234 -11.57 11.77 -0.22
C ASN A 234 -12.01 12.62 0.98
N GLY A 235 -11.66 13.91 1.01
CA GLY A 235 -12.04 14.83 2.07
C GLY A 235 -12.26 16.23 1.53
N ASP A 236 -13.28 16.89 2.04
CA ASP A 236 -13.59 18.30 1.76
C ASP A 236 -13.37 19.18 2.99
N GLY A 237 -12.66 18.66 4.01
CA GLY A 237 -12.41 19.34 5.29
C GLY A 237 -13.48 19.07 6.37
N SER A 238 -14.62 18.45 6.04
CA SER A 238 -15.69 18.14 7.00
C SER A 238 -15.65 16.68 7.46
N ALA A 239 -15.47 15.74 6.55
CA ALA A 239 -15.38 14.31 6.84
C ALA A 239 -14.57 13.58 5.76
N LEU A 240 -13.87 12.51 6.16
CA LEU A 240 -13.22 11.60 5.24
C LEU A 240 -14.23 10.57 4.72
N CYS A 241 -14.21 10.31 3.43
CA CYS A 241 -15.01 9.27 2.79
C CYS A 241 -14.20 8.57 1.70
N GLY A 242 -14.72 7.43 1.23
CA GLY A 242 -14.12 6.70 0.12
C GLY A 242 -14.70 7.07 -1.25
N ASP A 243 -14.44 6.19 -2.20
CA ASP A 243 -15.06 6.23 -3.54
C ASP A 243 -16.47 5.65 -3.52
N ALA A 244 -16.76 4.73 -2.60
CA ALA A 244 -18.10 4.16 -2.45
C ALA A 244 -19.04 5.13 -1.71
N ASP A 245 -20.25 5.26 -2.23
CA ASP A 245 -21.39 5.75 -1.44
C ASP A 245 -21.75 4.66 -0.42
N PHE A 246 -21.08 4.71 0.73
CA PHE A 246 -21.15 3.65 1.73
C PHE A 246 -22.60 3.36 2.16
N ALA A 247 -23.40 4.41 2.37
CA ALA A 247 -24.78 4.25 2.83
C ALA A 247 -25.67 3.58 1.78
N ALA A 248 -25.39 3.77 0.49
CA ALA A 248 -26.13 3.17 -0.59
C ALA A 248 -25.63 1.77 -0.97
N VAL A 249 -24.33 1.49 -0.78
CA VAL A 249 -23.68 0.23 -1.18
C VAL A 249 -23.78 -0.83 -0.09
N GLU A 250 -23.53 -0.47 1.18
CA GLU A 250 -23.54 -1.39 2.32
C GLU A 250 -24.80 -2.28 2.41
N PRO A 251 -26.02 -1.77 2.21
CA PRO A 251 -27.21 -2.60 2.29
C PRO A 251 -27.33 -3.67 1.20
N VAL A 252 -26.56 -3.53 0.10
CA VAL A 252 -26.67 -4.37 -1.09
C VAL A 252 -25.62 -5.49 -1.10
N VAL A 253 -24.39 -5.22 -0.68
CA VAL A 253 -23.26 -6.15 -0.78
C VAL A 253 -23.15 -7.06 0.45
N ASP A 254 -22.37 -8.14 0.34
CA ASP A 254 -22.13 -9.05 1.46
C ASP A 254 -21.04 -8.55 2.40
N ALA A 255 -20.04 -7.82 1.87
CA ALA A 255 -18.96 -7.27 2.67
C ALA A 255 -18.44 -5.95 2.08
N ILE A 256 -18.01 -5.01 2.94
CA ILE A 256 -17.46 -3.72 2.53
C ILE A 256 -16.46 -3.17 3.55
N THR A 257 -15.41 -2.52 3.07
CA THR A 257 -14.49 -1.77 3.94
C THR A 257 -15.04 -0.38 4.25
N PRO A 258 -14.92 0.11 5.50
CA PRO A 258 -15.27 1.49 5.83
C PRO A 258 -14.13 2.45 5.45
N VAL A 259 -14.48 3.71 5.17
CA VAL A 259 -13.51 4.81 5.06
C VAL A 259 -13.98 5.97 5.94
N PRO A 260 -13.21 6.34 6.97
CA PRO A 260 -11.92 5.77 7.40
C PRO A 260 -12.06 4.43 8.14
N GLY A 261 -10.93 3.75 8.37
CA GLY A 261 -10.85 2.55 9.20
C GLY A 261 -10.77 1.21 8.45
N GLY A 262 -10.81 1.23 7.12
CA GLY A 262 -10.55 0.08 6.24
C GLY A 262 -9.09 -0.06 5.86
N VAL A 263 -8.80 -0.09 4.56
CA VAL A 263 -7.46 -0.32 3.97
C VAL A 263 -6.39 0.60 4.53
N GLY A 264 -6.69 1.89 4.70
CA GLY A 264 -5.72 2.88 5.22
C GLY A 264 -5.19 2.56 6.63
N ALA A 265 -5.93 1.80 7.44
CA ALA A 265 -5.46 1.35 8.75
C ALA A 265 -4.41 0.23 8.67
N VAL A 266 -4.32 -0.48 7.54
CA VAL A 266 -3.45 -1.64 7.32
C VAL A 266 -2.11 -1.25 6.70
N THR A 267 -2.06 -0.20 5.89
CA THR A 267 -0.87 0.19 5.09
C THR A 267 0.41 0.33 5.89
N SER A 268 0.35 0.95 7.08
CA SER A 268 1.54 1.10 7.94
C SER A 268 2.03 -0.23 8.51
N SER A 269 1.15 -1.21 8.72
CA SER A 269 1.54 -2.56 9.15
C SER A 269 2.21 -3.33 8.03
N VAL A 270 1.72 -3.18 6.79
CA VAL A 270 2.38 -3.74 5.59
C VAL A 270 3.77 -3.14 5.41
N LEU A 271 3.93 -1.82 5.57
CA LEU A 271 5.23 -1.16 5.48
C LEU A 271 6.25 -1.74 6.49
N MET A 272 5.82 -2.00 7.73
CA MET A 272 6.68 -2.65 8.74
C MET A 272 6.99 -4.10 8.37
N ALA A 273 6.01 -4.86 7.87
CA ALA A 273 6.21 -6.23 7.42
C ALA A 273 7.19 -6.31 6.26
N HIS A 274 7.11 -5.41 5.29
CA HIS A 274 8.07 -5.29 4.20
C HIS A 274 9.47 -4.94 4.71
N THR A 275 9.59 -4.03 5.69
CA THR A 275 10.89 -3.66 6.27
C THR A 275 11.55 -4.85 6.98
N VAL A 276 10.79 -5.64 7.73
CA VAL A 276 11.30 -6.86 8.36
C VAL A 276 11.67 -7.89 7.30
N ARG A 277 10.84 -8.07 6.28
CA ARG A 277 11.15 -8.97 5.16
C ARG A 277 12.41 -8.54 4.40
N ALA A 278 12.60 -7.25 4.18
CA ALA A 278 13.81 -6.71 3.58
C ALA A 278 15.06 -7.03 4.44
N ALA A 279 14.95 -6.91 5.77
CA ALA A 279 16.03 -7.28 6.69
C ALA A 279 16.38 -8.78 6.58
N GLU A 280 15.37 -9.66 6.51
CA GLU A 280 15.59 -11.10 6.29
C GLU A 280 16.32 -11.38 4.98
N LEU A 281 15.90 -10.73 3.88
CA LEU A 281 16.52 -10.91 2.56
C LEU A 281 17.95 -10.38 2.50
N LEU A 282 18.21 -9.21 3.08
CA LEU A 282 19.53 -8.57 3.06
C LEU A 282 20.55 -9.30 3.95
N THR A 283 20.09 -10.05 4.96
CA THR A 283 20.94 -10.85 5.85
C THR A 283 21.06 -12.32 5.44
N GLY A 284 20.50 -12.70 4.28
CA GLY A 284 20.58 -14.06 3.73
C GLY A 284 19.60 -15.06 4.36
N GLU A 285 18.62 -14.60 5.12
CA GLU A 285 17.65 -15.45 5.83
C GLU A 285 16.35 -15.72 5.06
N GLY A 286 16.09 -14.94 4.01
CA GLY A 286 14.93 -15.08 3.16
C GLY A 286 15.24 -15.73 1.84
N ARG A 287 14.53 -16.81 1.47
CA ARG A 287 14.46 -17.20 0.06
C ARG A 287 13.56 -16.18 -0.68
N LEU A 288 14.01 -15.76 -1.85
CA LEU A 288 13.21 -14.96 -2.77
C LEU A 288 11.93 -15.68 -3.17
#